data_208bc73188d72b5004580e6edafbe009
#
_entry.id   208bc73188d72b5004580e6edafbe009
#
_cell.length_a   1.000
_cell.length_b   1.000
_cell.length_c   1.000
_cell.angle_alpha   90.00
_cell.angle_beta   90.00
_cell.angle_gamma   90.00
#
_symmetry.space_group_name_H-M   'P 1'
#
loop_
_entity.id
_entity.type
_entity.pdbx_description
1 polymer ?
#
loop_
_entity_poly.entity_id
_entity_poly.type
_entity_poly.pdbx_seq_one_letter_code
_entity_poly.pdbx_strand_id
1 'polypeptide(L)'
;MDKTYSTSTYIQDIADMRESNKISYEDIELLTKYIAISKIAGNDLVGKTYNEILEKIKDIRKANSDQSDKMKMEMDALRGRMSSYLGVTLSAKLFSKVNDKDCFTYSVTFRNTTSKNIKMVVGSISLNDLLDREIKNIQIVLDEDMAANSVLKKEYVVTYDAGNENDKRIRSKELVDLRVVWNPEKVIFKDGTLAE
;
A
#
# COMPACT_ATOMS: atom_id res chain seq x y z
N MET A 1 14.31 -22.81 -28.33
CA MET A 1 13.44 -23.19 -27.20
C MET A 1 12.24 -24.06 -27.58
N ASP A 2 12.36 -24.75 -28.71
CA ASP A 2 11.25 -25.56 -29.24
C ASP A 2 11.16 -26.95 -28.63
N LYS A 3 11.99 -27.22 -27.59
CA LYS A 3 11.95 -28.48 -26.83
C LYS A 3 10.65 -28.51 -26.02
N THR A 4 9.97 -29.65 -26.10
CA THR A 4 8.69 -29.87 -25.39
C THR A 4 8.96 -30.28 -23.95
N TYR A 5 8.20 -29.70 -23.02
CA TYR A 5 8.26 -30.05 -21.61
C TYR A 5 7.88 -31.52 -21.37
N SER A 6 8.69 -32.18 -20.58
CA SER A 6 8.43 -33.54 -20.07
C SER A 6 8.75 -33.61 -18.58
N THR A 7 7.91 -34.29 -17.82
CA THR A 7 8.12 -34.50 -16.38
C THR A 7 9.38 -35.30 -16.04
N SER A 8 9.89 -36.10 -16.99
CA SER A 8 11.09 -36.93 -16.80
C SER A 8 12.39 -36.20 -17.13
N THR A 9 12.37 -35.17 -18.00
CA THR A 9 13.61 -34.54 -18.49
C THR A 9 13.75 -33.08 -18.09
N TYR A 10 12.70 -32.42 -17.52
CA TYR A 10 12.68 -30.98 -17.32
C TYR A 10 13.84 -30.42 -16.47
N ILE A 11 14.34 -31.20 -15.50
CA ILE A 11 15.50 -30.78 -14.67
C ILE A 11 16.74 -30.62 -15.54
N GLN A 12 17.02 -31.64 -16.36
CA GLN A 12 18.14 -31.60 -17.30
C GLN A 12 17.94 -30.51 -18.36
N ASP A 13 16.72 -30.38 -18.88
CA ASP A 13 16.40 -29.37 -19.89
C ASP A 13 16.65 -27.94 -19.37
N ILE A 14 16.28 -27.65 -18.12
CA ILE A 14 16.55 -26.35 -17.46
C ILE A 14 18.06 -26.15 -17.25
N ALA A 15 18.80 -27.20 -16.87
CA ALA A 15 20.26 -27.14 -16.74
C ALA A 15 20.93 -26.80 -18.09
N ASP A 16 20.55 -27.51 -19.15
CA ASP A 16 21.06 -27.30 -20.50
C ASP A 16 20.75 -25.89 -21.02
N MET A 17 19.55 -25.34 -20.72
CA MET A 17 19.18 -24.00 -21.06
C MET A 17 20.04 -22.96 -20.33
N ARG A 18 20.38 -23.20 -19.05
CA ARG A 18 21.24 -22.32 -18.24
C ARG A 18 22.66 -22.30 -18.81
N GLU A 19 23.21 -23.45 -19.18
CA GLU A 19 24.55 -23.55 -19.73
C GLU A 19 24.67 -22.96 -21.13
N SER A 20 23.60 -23.03 -21.94
CA SER A 20 23.61 -22.53 -23.32
C SER A 20 23.66 -21.00 -23.45
N ASN A 21 23.41 -20.25 -22.37
CA ASN A 21 23.29 -18.78 -22.34
C ASN A 21 22.32 -18.19 -23.39
N LYS A 22 21.42 -19.00 -23.95
CA LYS A 22 20.42 -18.57 -24.95
C LYS A 22 19.18 -17.93 -24.35
N ILE A 23 19.05 -18.00 -23.02
CA ILE A 23 17.91 -17.50 -22.25
C ILE A 23 18.45 -16.71 -21.09
N SER A 24 17.76 -15.63 -20.73
CA SER A 24 18.14 -14.81 -19.58
C SER A 24 18.01 -15.62 -18.27
N TYR A 25 18.85 -15.30 -17.29
CA TYR A 25 18.75 -15.92 -15.97
C TYR A 25 17.37 -15.72 -15.35
N GLU A 26 16.77 -14.55 -15.55
CA GLU A 26 15.42 -14.22 -15.07
C GLU A 26 14.36 -15.14 -15.70
N ASP A 27 14.41 -15.36 -17.00
CA ASP A 27 13.46 -16.24 -17.71
C ASP A 27 13.58 -17.69 -17.24
N ILE A 28 14.81 -18.16 -16.95
CA ILE A 28 15.04 -19.50 -16.40
C ILE A 28 14.44 -19.62 -15.00
N GLU A 29 14.63 -18.62 -14.15
CA GLU A 29 14.05 -18.59 -12.81
C GLU A 29 12.53 -18.61 -12.85
N LEU A 30 11.92 -17.82 -13.75
CA LEU A 30 10.48 -17.79 -13.97
C LEU A 30 9.93 -19.15 -14.42
N LEU A 31 10.56 -19.78 -15.41
CA LEU A 31 10.20 -21.12 -15.87
C LEU A 31 10.25 -22.14 -14.73
N THR A 32 11.34 -22.14 -13.97
CA THR A 32 11.55 -23.08 -12.87
C THR A 32 10.45 -22.93 -11.80
N LYS A 33 10.16 -21.69 -11.39
CA LYS A 33 9.11 -21.41 -10.40
C LYS A 33 7.73 -21.79 -10.91
N TYR A 34 7.41 -21.45 -12.15
CA TYR A 34 6.09 -21.74 -12.73
C TYR A 34 5.85 -23.25 -12.89
N ILE A 35 6.86 -24.00 -13.34
CA ILE A 35 6.78 -25.48 -13.44
C ILE A 35 6.55 -26.09 -12.07
N ALA A 36 7.27 -25.64 -11.03
CA ALA A 36 7.10 -26.14 -9.67
C ALA A 36 5.69 -25.89 -9.14
N ILE A 37 5.16 -24.66 -9.30
CA ILE A 37 3.82 -24.30 -8.89
C ILE A 37 2.77 -25.10 -9.67
N SER A 38 2.93 -25.23 -11.00
CA SER A 38 2.00 -25.99 -11.85
C SER A 38 1.92 -27.44 -11.45
N LYS A 39 3.03 -28.07 -11.06
CA LYS A 39 3.04 -29.44 -10.53
C LYS A 39 2.24 -29.59 -9.25
N ILE A 40 2.40 -28.64 -8.31
CA ILE A 40 1.66 -28.64 -7.03
C ILE A 40 0.16 -28.42 -7.27
N ALA A 41 -0.18 -27.54 -8.21
CA ALA A 41 -1.57 -27.21 -8.56
C ALA A 41 -2.25 -28.25 -9.47
N GLY A 42 -1.54 -29.31 -9.89
CA GLY A 42 -2.07 -30.32 -10.81
C GLY A 42 -2.30 -29.81 -12.25
N ASN A 43 -1.68 -28.71 -12.64
CA ASN A 43 -1.75 -28.18 -13.99
C ASN A 43 -0.88 -29.00 -14.95
N ASP A 44 -1.46 -29.50 -16.04
CA ASP A 44 -0.72 -30.22 -17.05
C ASP A 44 0.03 -29.26 -17.99
N LEU A 45 1.34 -29.45 -18.04
CA LEU A 45 2.25 -28.74 -18.96
C LEU A 45 2.79 -29.66 -20.06
N VAL A 46 2.45 -30.94 -20.02
CA VAL A 46 2.94 -31.93 -20.99
C VAL A 46 2.48 -31.53 -22.40
N GLY A 47 3.38 -31.64 -23.36
CA GLY A 47 3.13 -31.31 -24.76
C GLY A 47 3.32 -29.81 -25.12
N LYS A 48 3.51 -28.94 -24.14
CA LYS A 48 3.89 -27.55 -24.38
C LYS A 48 5.41 -27.38 -24.52
N THR A 49 5.84 -26.50 -25.40
CA THR A 49 7.24 -26.12 -25.49
C THR A 49 7.61 -25.18 -24.31
N TYR A 50 8.88 -25.12 -23.96
CA TYR A 50 9.35 -24.19 -22.95
C TYR A 50 9.12 -22.73 -23.36
N ASN A 51 9.11 -22.44 -24.65
CA ASN A 51 8.79 -21.10 -25.17
C ASN A 51 7.31 -20.72 -24.90
N GLU A 52 6.37 -21.62 -25.22
CA GLU A 52 4.95 -21.41 -24.95
C GLU A 52 4.67 -21.23 -23.45
N ILE A 53 5.38 -21.99 -22.61
CA ILE A 53 5.24 -21.84 -21.14
C ILE A 53 5.76 -20.46 -20.72
N LEU A 54 6.91 -20.02 -21.24
CA LEU A 54 7.48 -18.72 -20.89
C LEU A 54 6.62 -17.55 -21.37
N GLU A 55 6.11 -17.59 -22.59
CA GLU A 55 5.19 -16.55 -23.07
C GLU A 55 3.93 -16.46 -22.22
N LYS A 56 3.34 -17.61 -21.85
CA LYS A 56 2.19 -17.63 -20.92
C LYS A 56 2.51 -16.99 -19.57
N ILE A 57 3.71 -17.20 -19.02
CA ILE A 57 4.14 -16.58 -17.77
C ILE A 57 4.23 -15.06 -17.93
N LYS A 58 4.82 -14.60 -19.04
CA LYS A 58 4.95 -13.17 -19.34
C LYS A 58 3.58 -12.51 -19.49
N ASP A 59 2.64 -13.14 -20.16
CA ASP A 59 1.26 -12.66 -20.32
C ASP A 59 0.54 -12.56 -18.96
N ILE A 60 0.67 -13.57 -18.10
CA ILE A 60 0.09 -13.54 -16.74
C ILE A 60 0.70 -12.39 -15.92
N ARG A 61 2.03 -12.20 -15.97
CA ARG A 61 2.70 -11.11 -15.26
C ARG A 61 2.23 -9.75 -15.75
N LYS A 62 2.13 -9.57 -17.06
CA LYS A 62 1.65 -8.34 -17.68
C LYS A 62 0.21 -8.04 -17.26
N ALA A 63 -0.69 -9.02 -17.37
CA ALA A 63 -2.08 -8.86 -16.97
C ALA A 63 -2.23 -8.49 -15.48
N ASN A 64 -1.44 -9.11 -14.60
CA ASN A 64 -1.43 -8.79 -13.17
C ASN A 64 -0.87 -7.38 -12.90
N SER A 65 0.17 -6.96 -13.62
CA SER A 65 0.73 -5.60 -13.53
C SER A 65 -0.30 -4.56 -13.98
N ASP A 66 -0.92 -4.76 -15.13
CA ASP A 66 -1.92 -3.85 -15.69
C ASP A 66 -3.13 -3.72 -14.77
N GLN A 67 -3.58 -4.82 -14.16
CA GLN A 67 -4.67 -4.82 -13.18
C GLN A 67 -4.29 -4.09 -11.90
N SER A 68 -3.07 -4.31 -11.39
CA SER A 68 -2.55 -3.63 -10.21
C SER A 68 -2.42 -2.12 -10.44
N ASP A 69 -1.90 -1.71 -11.59
CA ASP A 69 -1.75 -0.31 -11.97
C ASP A 69 -3.11 0.39 -12.10
N LYS A 70 -4.08 -0.30 -12.73
CA LYS A 70 -5.45 0.22 -12.84
C LYS A 70 -6.10 0.41 -11.47
N MET A 71 -6.02 -0.58 -10.59
CA MET A 71 -6.54 -0.48 -9.22
C MET A 71 -5.87 0.66 -8.45
N LYS A 72 -4.55 0.82 -8.60
CA LYS A 72 -3.82 1.93 -7.96
C LYS A 72 -4.31 3.28 -8.47
N MET A 73 -4.47 3.46 -9.78
CA MET A 73 -4.99 4.69 -10.37
C MET A 73 -6.42 5.01 -9.88
N GLU A 74 -7.30 4.02 -9.80
CA GLU A 74 -8.67 4.19 -9.28
C GLU A 74 -8.66 4.59 -7.80
N MET A 75 -7.80 3.96 -6.98
CA MET A 75 -7.64 4.31 -5.57
C MET A 75 -7.06 5.72 -5.38
N ASP A 76 -6.07 6.11 -6.16
CA ASP A 76 -5.47 7.45 -6.09
C ASP A 76 -6.48 8.52 -6.54
N ALA A 77 -7.28 8.24 -7.57
CA ALA A 77 -8.37 9.12 -7.99
C ALA A 77 -9.45 9.28 -6.90
N LEU A 78 -9.83 8.17 -6.25
CA LEU A 78 -10.78 8.19 -5.13
C LEU A 78 -10.24 8.99 -3.94
N ARG A 79 -8.97 8.78 -3.56
CA ARG A 79 -8.30 9.56 -2.50
C ARG A 79 -8.25 11.04 -2.83
N GLY A 80 -7.95 11.39 -4.08
CA GLY A 80 -7.95 12.77 -4.56
C GLY A 80 -9.31 13.44 -4.38
N ARG A 81 -10.40 12.75 -4.78
CA ARG A 81 -11.77 13.24 -4.59
C ARG A 81 -12.13 13.39 -3.11
N MET A 82 -11.86 12.38 -2.28
CA MET A 82 -12.14 12.46 -0.84
C MET A 82 -11.35 13.60 -0.17
N SER A 83 -10.11 13.84 -0.58
CA SER A 83 -9.28 14.93 -0.07
C SER A 83 -9.82 16.30 -0.47
N SER A 84 -10.59 16.42 -1.56
CA SER A 84 -11.26 17.65 -1.93
C SER A 84 -12.47 17.97 -1.03
N TYR A 85 -13.09 16.97 -0.42
CA TYR A 85 -14.20 17.17 0.53
C TYR A 85 -13.73 17.48 1.94
N LEU A 86 -12.56 16.92 2.33
CA LEU A 86 -12.03 17.04 3.68
C LEU A 86 -10.52 17.31 3.64
N GLY A 87 -10.14 18.54 3.97
CA GLY A 87 -8.74 18.86 4.24
C GLY A 87 -8.33 18.36 5.63
N VAL A 88 -7.20 17.66 5.71
CA VAL A 88 -6.63 17.19 6.99
C VAL A 88 -5.19 17.69 7.10
N THR A 89 -4.88 18.31 8.22
CA THR A 89 -3.56 18.88 8.49
C THR A 89 -3.09 18.47 9.87
N LEU A 90 -1.88 17.93 9.96
CA LEU A 90 -1.18 17.71 11.22
C LEU A 90 -0.47 19.01 11.62
N SER A 91 -0.93 19.66 12.70
CA SER A 91 -0.46 20.97 13.11
C SER A 91 0.59 20.94 14.22
N ALA A 92 0.63 19.87 15.01
CA ALA A 92 1.63 19.66 16.05
C ALA A 92 1.88 18.18 16.34
N LYS A 93 3.10 17.90 16.76
CA LYS A 93 3.56 16.62 17.31
C LYS A 93 4.26 16.89 18.63
N LEU A 94 3.73 16.39 19.72
CA LEU A 94 4.31 16.51 21.05
C LEU A 94 4.69 15.14 21.57
N PHE A 95 5.80 15.07 22.32
CA PHE A 95 6.21 13.89 23.04
C PHE A 95 6.09 14.18 24.54
N SER A 96 5.27 13.43 25.26
CA SER A 96 5.01 13.64 26.69
C SER A 96 4.54 12.34 27.36
N LYS A 97 4.41 12.37 28.68
CA LYS A 97 3.79 11.28 29.43
C LYS A 97 2.28 11.50 29.53
N VAL A 98 1.52 10.46 29.22
CA VAL A 98 0.08 10.39 29.43
C VAL A 98 -0.19 9.13 30.25
N ASN A 99 -0.76 9.26 31.44
CA ASN A 99 -0.99 8.15 32.37
C ASN A 99 0.28 7.31 32.61
N ASP A 100 1.40 7.97 32.91
CA ASP A 100 2.74 7.40 33.14
C ASP A 100 3.37 6.65 31.96
N LYS A 101 2.75 6.68 30.78
CA LYS A 101 3.30 6.12 29.55
C LYS A 101 3.84 7.21 28.63
N ASP A 102 4.99 6.96 28.06
CA ASP A 102 5.53 7.82 27.00
C ASP A 102 4.62 7.75 25.77
N CYS A 103 4.18 8.90 25.28
CA CYS A 103 3.25 9.02 24.17
C CYS A 103 3.62 10.15 23.22
N PHE A 104 3.20 10.00 21.96
CA PHE A 104 3.05 11.10 21.05
C PHE A 104 1.62 11.60 21.07
N THR A 105 1.45 12.92 21.16
CA THR A 105 0.18 13.60 20.96
C THR A 105 0.25 14.35 19.65
N TYR A 106 -0.65 14.01 18.73
CA TYR A 106 -0.76 14.61 17.41
C TYR A 106 -2.00 15.51 17.34
N SER A 107 -1.79 16.81 17.10
CA SER A 107 -2.89 17.74 16.90
C SER A 107 -3.27 17.77 15.42
N VAL A 108 -4.48 17.30 15.11
CA VAL A 108 -5.01 17.21 13.75
C VAL A 108 -6.14 18.20 13.56
N THR A 109 -6.07 18.94 12.47
CA THR A 109 -7.12 19.88 12.06
C THR A 109 -7.83 19.31 10.84
N PHE A 110 -9.15 19.15 10.94
CA PHE A 110 -10.05 18.75 9.87
C PHE A 110 -10.77 19.99 9.34
N ARG A 111 -10.86 20.12 8.03
CA ARG A 111 -11.60 21.19 7.35
C ARG A 111 -12.62 20.56 6.41
N ASN A 112 -13.89 20.64 6.75
CA ASN A 112 -14.98 20.29 5.85
C ASN A 112 -15.15 21.39 4.81
N THR A 113 -14.85 21.10 3.55
CA THR A 113 -14.95 22.07 2.43
C THR A 113 -16.26 21.93 1.66
N THR A 114 -17.15 21.05 2.11
CA THR A 114 -18.42 20.78 1.44
C THR A 114 -19.56 21.57 2.05
N SER A 115 -20.66 21.69 1.31
CA SER A 115 -21.94 22.22 1.79
C SER A 115 -22.76 21.23 2.62
N LYS A 116 -22.27 20.01 2.84
CA LYS A 116 -22.92 18.96 3.62
C LYS A 116 -22.25 18.77 4.98
N ASN A 117 -23.04 18.43 5.99
CA ASN A 117 -22.49 18.02 7.29
C ASN A 117 -21.86 16.62 7.17
N ILE A 118 -20.65 16.45 7.68
CA ILE A 118 -19.97 15.15 7.78
C ILE A 118 -20.34 14.52 9.12
N LYS A 119 -20.66 13.23 9.10
CA LYS A 119 -20.99 12.44 10.30
C LYS A 119 -19.77 11.64 10.80
N MET A 120 -18.99 11.09 9.87
CA MET A 120 -17.85 10.23 10.22
C MET A 120 -16.75 10.35 9.17
N VAL A 121 -15.53 10.30 9.64
CA VAL A 121 -14.32 10.20 8.79
C VAL A 121 -13.46 9.03 9.26
N VAL A 122 -13.01 8.21 8.32
CA VAL A 122 -12.02 7.16 8.56
C VAL A 122 -10.88 7.31 7.56
N GLY A 123 -9.68 7.14 8.03
CA GLY A 123 -8.48 7.21 7.21
C GLY A 123 -7.22 7.10 8.04
N SER A 124 -6.10 7.42 7.44
CA SER A 124 -4.82 7.44 8.15
C SER A 124 -3.93 8.62 7.74
N ILE A 125 -3.05 9.01 8.63
CA ILE A 125 -1.98 9.96 8.37
C ILE A 125 -0.67 9.18 8.34
N SER A 126 -0.02 9.15 7.17
CA SER A 126 1.34 8.62 7.04
C SER A 126 2.36 9.72 7.30
N LEU A 127 3.31 9.45 8.17
CA LEU A 127 4.48 10.28 8.44
C LEU A 127 5.67 9.66 7.71
N ASN A 128 6.11 10.32 6.65
CA ASN A 128 7.20 9.88 5.79
C ASN A 128 8.47 10.70 6.06
N ASP A 129 9.63 10.13 5.75
CA ASP A 129 10.85 10.93 5.66
C ASP A 129 10.88 11.75 4.35
N LEU A 130 11.90 12.58 4.20
CA LEU A 130 12.05 13.44 3.01
C LEU A 130 12.34 12.64 1.71
N LEU A 131 12.56 11.33 1.81
CA LEU A 131 12.71 10.41 0.69
C LEU A 131 11.43 9.59 0.43
N ASP A 132 10.29 10.03 0.98
CA ASP A 132 8.97 9.39 0.86
C ASP A 132 8.87 7.97 1.48
N ARG A 133 9.80 7.58 2.34
CA ARG A 133 9.71 6.31 3.06
C ARG A 133 8.83 6.49 4.29
N GLU A 134 7.76 5.71 4.39
CA GLU A 134 6.88 5.74 5.55
C GLU A 134 7.64 5.33 6.82
N ILE A 135 7.53 6.14 7.86
CA ILE A 135 8.08 5.87 9.18
C ILE A 135 6.96 5.42 10.12
N LYS A 136 5.81 6.08 10.08
CA LYS A 136 4.67 5.78 10.96
C LYS A 136 3.36 6.07 10.27
N ASN A 137 2.37 5.22 10.54
CA ASN A 137 1.00 5.42 10.12
C ASN A 137 0.13 5.60 11.37
N ILE A 138 -0.73 6.62 11.35
CA ILE A 138 -1.63 6.98 12.46
C ILE A 138 -3.04 6.79 11.96
N GLN A 139 -3.77 5.84 12.53
CA GLN A 139 -5.19 5.65 12.22
C GLN A 139 -6.01 6.80 12.76
N ILE A 140 -6.88 7.33 11.93
CA ILE A 140 -7.76 8.46 12.23
C ILE A 140 -9.20 7.99 12.10
N VAL A 141 -9.90 8.06 13.20
CA VAL A 141 -11.36 7.90 13.23
C VAL A 141 -11.93 9.15 13.89
N LEU A 142 -12.74 9.87 13.16
CA LEU A 142 -13.52 11.00 13.66
C LEU A 142 -14.99 10.59 13.61
N ASP A 143 -15.56 10.27 14.77
CA ASP A 143 -16.97 9.90 14.95
C ASP A 143 -17.70 11.04 15.64
N GLU A 144 -17.63 12.23 15.01
CA GLU A 144 -18.30 13.45 15.47
C GLU A 144 -18.82 14.23 14.27
N ASP A 145 -20.00 14.85 14.46
CA ASP A 145 -20.60 15.70 13.46
C ASP A 145 -19.72 16.92 13.16
N MET A 146 -19.33 17.11 11.90
CA MET A 146 -18.73 18.33 11.39
C MET A 146 -19.74 19.11 10.55
N ALA A 147 -20.03 20.35 10.92
CA ALA A 147 -20.89 21.20 10.11
C ALA A 147 -20.27 21.48 8.72
N ALA A 148 -21.13 21.81 7.75
CA ALA A 148 -20.70 22.28 6.44
C ALA A 148 -19.75 23.49 6.58
N ASN A 149 -18.70 23.53 5.77
CA ASN A 149 -17.71 24.61 5.73
C ASN A 149 -17.06 24.93 7.10
N SER A 150 -16.97 23.95 7.99
CA SER A 150 -16.41 24.13 9.34
C SER A 150 -15.00 23.55 9.49
N VAL A 151 -14.38 23.89 10.62
CA VAL A 151 -13.07 23.39 11.03
C VAL A 151 -13.20 22.76 12.41
N LEU A 152 -12.62 21.56 12.57
CA LEU A 152 -12.57 20.83 13.82
C LEU A 152 -11.13 20.47 14.14
N LYS A 153 -10.72 20.62 15.40
CA LYS A 153 -9.39 20.21 15.88
C LYS A 153 -9.54 19.06 16.86
N LYS A 154 -8.69 18.05 16.70
CA LYS A 154 -8.63 16.86 17.57
C LYS A 154 -7.21 16.49 17.91
N GLU A 155 -7.04 15.86 19.06
CA GLU A 155 -5.79 15.27 19.49
C GLU A 155 -5.86 13.76 19.47
N TYR A 156 -4.84 13.15 18.89
CA TYR A 156 -4.67 11.70 18.83
C TYR A 156 -3.44 11.32 19.64
N VAL A 157 -3.65 10.50 20.67
CA VAL A 157 -2.57 10.02 21.55
C VAL A 157 -2.16 8.63 21.10
N VAL A 158 -0.89 8.46 20.79
CA VAL A 158 -0.29 7.21 20.34
C VAL A 158 0.85 6.83 21.27
N THR A 159 0.80 5.65 21.85
CA THR A 159 1.85 5.17 22.74
C THR A 159 3.19 5.07 22.01
N TYR A 160 4.25 5.52 22.66
CA TYR A 160 5.63 5.38 22.20
C TYR A 160 6.18 4.02 22.64
N ASP A 161 6.78 3.30 21.71
CA ASP A 161 7.51 2.06 21.99
C ASP A 161 9.01 2.30 21.82
N ALA A 162 9.75 2.28 22.93
CA ALA A 162 11.20 2.43 22.93
C ALA A 162 11.95 1.27 22.22
N GLY A 163 11.31 0.12 22.01
CA GLY A 163 11.82 -1.00 21.22
C GLY A 163 11.65 -0.82 19.71
N ASN A 164 10.75 0.10 19.29
CA ASN A 164 10.44 0.32 17.89
C ASN A 164 11.34 1.40 17.28
N GLU A 165 12.14 1.03 16.27
CA GLU A 165 13.05 1.96 15.59
C GLU A 165 12.33 3.12 14.87
N ASN A 166 11.14 2.89 14.36
CA ASN A 166 10.36 3.95 13.72
C ASN A 166 9.86 4.97 14.75
N ASP A 167 9.49 4.55 15.96
CA ASP A 167 9.11 5.47 17.04
C ASP A 167 10.30 6.32 17.49
N LYS A 168 11.51 5.74 17.59
CA LYS A 168 12.74 6.50 17.86
C LYS A 168 13.02 7.52 16.76
N ARG A 169 12.85 7.13 15.49
CA ARG A 169 13.02 8.04 14.34
C ARG A 169 12.01 9.19 14.38
N ILE A 170 10.73 8.92 14.68
CA ILE A 170 9.71 9.97 14.82
C ILE A 170 10.05 10.89 16.00
N ARG A 171 10.52 10.35 17.13
CA ARG A 171 10.88 11.14 18.31
C ARG A 171 11.98 12.15 18.00
N SER A 172 12.99 11.75 17.23
CA SER A 172 14.17 12.58 16.91
C SER A 172 13.94 13.63 15.82
N LYS A 173 12.79 13.61 15.13
CA LYS A 173 12.48 14.52 14.02
C LYS A 173 11.50 15.60 14.46
N GLU A 174 11.69 16.82 13.97
CA GLU A 174 10.67 17.86 14.03
C GLU A 174 9.58 17.62 12.96
N LEU A 175 8.42 18.26 13.12
CA LEU A 175 7.32 18.08 12.17
C LEU A 175 7.70 18.58 10.75
N VAL A 176 8.53 19.60 10.67
CA VAL A 176 9.05 20.16 9.40
C VAL A 176 9.96 19.18 8.64
N ASP A 177 10.58 18.21 9.32
CA ASP A 177 11.42 17.17 8.74
C ASP A 177 10.62 15.95 8.26
N LEU A 178 9.31 16.02 8.35
CA LEU A 178 8.39 14.94 7.99
C LEU A 178 7.47 15.39 6.86
N ARG A 179 7.30 14.51 5.89
CA ARG A 179 6.22 14.64 4.92
C ARG A 179 4.96 13.98 5.46
N VAL A 180 3.91 14.77 5.65
CA VAL A 180 2.61 14.33 6.16
C VAL A 180 1.68 14.04 4.99
N VAL A 181 1.19 12.81 4.90
CA VAL A 181 0.28 12.38 3.83
C VAL A 181 -1.04 11.91 4.45
N TRP A 182 -2.15 12.55 4.07
CA TRP A 182 -3.49 12.12 4.43
C TRP A 182 -3.99 11.05 3.45
N ASN A 183 -4.42 9.91 3.98
CA ASN A 183 -4.97 8.79 3.22
C ASN A 183 -6.43 8.59 3.66
N PRO A 184 -7.41 9.25 3.01
CA PRO A 184 -8.82 9.02 3.31
C PRO A 184 -9.23 7.60 2.88
N GLU A 185 -10.02 6.95 3.73
CA GLU A 185 -10.63 5.66 3.46
C GLU A 185 -12.15 5.78 3.32
N LYS A 186 -12.77 6.64 4.15
CA LYS A 186 -14.21 6.80 4.17
C LYS A 186 -14.61 8.16 4.73
N VAL A 187 -15.53 8.83 4.06
CA VAL A 187 -16.22 10.02 4.56
C VAL A 187 -17.72 9.78 4.42
N ILE A 188 -18.44 9.85 5.54
CA ILE A 188 -19.89 9.65 5.59
C ILE A 188 -20.54 10.98 5.91
N PHE A 189 -21.46 11.42 5.09
CA PHE A 189 -22.27 12.60 5.34
C PHE A 189 -23.45 12.29 6.29
N LYS A 190 -24.01 13.32 6.92
CA LYS A 190 -25.13 13.17 7.88
C LYS A 190 -26.41 12.66 7.22
N ASP A 191 -26.57 12.85 5.92
CA ASP A 191 -27.67 12.29 5.12
C ASP A 191 -27.48 10.80 4.78
N GLY A 192 -26.41 10.16 5.25
CA GLY A 192 -26.08 8.75 5.01
C GLY A 192 -25.34 8.51 3.70
N THR A 193 -25.11 9.51 2.87
CA THR A 193 -24.33 9.36 1.63
C THR A 193 -22.85 9.22 1.92
N LEU A 194 -22.15 8.45 1.08
CA LEU A 194 -20.69 8.35 1.09
C LEU A 194 -20.10 9.41 0.16
N ALA A 195 -18.90 9.88 0.48
CA ALA A 195 -18.09 10.62 -0.48
C ALA A 195 -17.54 9.63 -1.51
N GLU A 196 -17.93 9.80 -2.76
CA GLU A 196 -17.50 9.01 -3.92
C GLU A 196 -16.51 9.77 -4.80
#